data_dde6872484fab4b20a3107b025a547a8
#
_entry.id   dde6872484fab4b20a3107b025a547a8
#
_cell.length_a   1.000
_cell.length_b   1.000
_cell.length_c   1.000
_cell.angle_alpha   90.00
_cell.angle_beta   90.00
_cell.angle_gamma   90.00
#
_symmetry.space_group_name_H-M   'P 1'
#
loop_
_entity.id
_entity.type
_entity.pdbx_description
1 polymer ?
#
loop_
_entity_poly.entity_id
_entity_poly.type
_entity_poly.pdbx_seq_one_letter_code
_entity_poly.pdbx_strand_id
1 'polypeptide(L)'
;MPGESELTNLPSAVFIDQPVGVGFSYSDSGIHVATTEQAALDVHAFLTIFFDAFTEFQGRPFHLSGESYGGRYLPVFASEIVYQNSLLKKRNSTAAPINLKSVMIGNGLTDVVSLLSCLARMYQS
;
A
#
# COMPACT_ATOMS: atom_id res chain seq x y z
N MET A 1 0.90 -12.05 -33.95
CA MET A 1 0.18 -11.56 -32.75
C MET A 1 0.89 -12.15 -31.56
N PRO A 2 1.28 -11.37 -30.54
CA PRO A 2 1.79 -11.95 -29.31
C PRO A 2 0.70 -12.87 -28.72
N GLY A 3 1.11 -14.07 -28.29
CA GLY A 3 0.17 -15.05 -27.75
C GLY A 3 -0.46 -14.54 -26.45
N GLU A 4 -1.66 -15.02 -26.10
CA GLU A 4 -2.38 -14.63 -24.86
C GLU A 4 -1.53 -14.77 -23.58
N SER A 5 -0.50 -15.63 -23.59
CA SER A 5 0.43 -15.81 -22.48
C SER A 5 1.37 -14.62 -22.23
N GLU A 6 1.64 -13.77 -23.23
CA GLU A 6 2.50 -12.58 -23.05
C GLU A 6 1.75 -11.42 -22.40
N LEU A 7 0.46 -11.29 -22.63
CA LEU A 7 -0.38 -10.23 -22.02
C LEU A 7 -0.56 -10.44 -20.51
N THR A 8 -0.52 -11.68 -20.03
CA THR A 8 -0.66 -11.99 -18.60
C THR A 8 0.56 -11.60 -17.76
N ASN A 9 1.70 -11.31 -18.37
CA ASN A 9 2.95 -10.94 -17.71
C ASN A 9 3.19 -9.43 -17.64
N LEU A 10 2.31 -8.61 -18.20
CA LEU A 10 2.43 -7.16 -18.09
C LEU A 10 2.15 -6.71 -16.65
N PRO A 11 2.94 -5.75 -16.13
CA PRO A 11 2.65 -5.15 -14.85
C PRO A 11 1.31 -4.40 -14.91
N SER A 12 0.48 -4.61 -13.89
CA SER A 12 -0.78 -3.89 -13.71
C SER A 12 -0.63 -2.91 -12.55
N ALA A 13 -1.20 -1.72 -12.68
CA ALA A 13 -1.19 -0.72 -11.63
C ALA A 13 -2.62 -0.45 -11.15
N VAL A 14 -2.78 -0.35 -9.83
CA VAL A 14 -4.01 0.09 -9.16
C VAL A 14 -3.67 1.36 -8.41
N PHE A 15 -4.47 2.41 -8.62
CA PHE A 15 -4.34 3.69 -7.92
C PHE A 15 -5.43 3.75 -6.86
N ILE A 16 -5.03 4.05 -5.62
CA ILE A 16 -5.94 4.09 -4.46
C ILE A 16 -5.98 5.52 -3.94
N ASP A 17 -7.17 6.12 -3.88
CA ASP A 17 -7.42 7.37 -3.18
C ASP A 17 -7.47 7.09 -1.67
N GLN A 18 -6.49 7.60 -0.93
CA GLN A 18 -6.26 7.32 0.49
C GLN A 18 -6.00 8.60 1.29
N PRO A 19 -6.54 8.73 2.51
CA PRO A 19 -7.55 7.88 3.17
C PRO A 19 -8.98 8.12 2.68
N VAL A 20 -9.96 7.45 3.32
CA VAL A 20 -11.40 7.72 3.10
C VAL A 20 -11.69 9.23 3.23
N GLY A 21 -12.45 9.78 2.27
CA GLY A 21 -12.71 11.22 2.15
C GLY A 21 -11.77 11.95 1.18
N VAL A 22 -10.81 11.25 0.57
CA VAL A 22 -9.90 11.78 -0.46
C VAL A 22 -10.32 11.26 -1.83
N GLY A 23 -10.26 12.14 -2.85
CA GLY A 23 -10.59 11.79 -4.23
C GLY A 23 -12.00 11.22 -4.36
N PHE A 24 -12.10 10.02 -4.90
CA PHE A 24 -13.37 9.29 -5.07
C PHE A 24 -13.69 8.34 -3.90
N SER A 25 -12.79 8.22 -2.92
CA SER A 25 -13.03 7.38 -1.74
C SER A 25 -13.93 8.09 -0.74
N TYR A 26 -15.06 7.47 -0.40
CA TYR A 26 -16.04 8.03 0.54
C TYR A 26 -16.62 6.94 1.46
N SER A 27 -17.29 7.38 2.52
CA SER A 27 -18.05 6.53 3.41
C SER A 27 -19.45 7.08 3.60
N ASP A 28 -20.47 6.28 3.32
CA ASP A 28 -21.88 6.65 3.52
C ASP A 28 -22.21 6.89 5.00
N SER A 29 -21.47 6.27 5.91
CA SER A 29 -21.64 6.40 7.36
C SER A 29 -20.92 7.61 7.97
N GLY A 30 -20.21 8.43 7.17
CA GLY A 30 -19.44 9.57 7.65
C GLY A 30 -18.22 9.20 8.51
N ILE A 31 -17.74 7.96 8.38
CA ILE A 31 -16.54 7.51 9.09
C ILE A 31 -15.32 8.28 8.55
N HIS A 32 -14.53 8.82 9.46
CA HIS A 32 -13.26 9.47 9.16
C HIS A 32 -12.10 8.63 9.68
N VAL A 33 -11.07 8.48 8.85
CA VAL A 33 -9.82 7.83 9.24
C VAL A 33 -8.88 8.90 9.78
N ALA A 34 -8.52 8.79 11.06
CA ALA A 34 -7.72 9.81 11.76
C ALA A 34 -6.23 9.50 11.80
N THR A 35 -5.83 8.23 11.64
CA THR A 35 -4.43 7.81 11.75
C THR A 35 -3.99 6.96 10.57
N THR A 36 -2.68 6.93 10.31
CA THR A 36 -2.09 6.08 9.27
C THR A 36 -2.30 4.60 9.56
N GLU A 37 -2.32 4.21 10.82
CA GLU A 37 -2.55 2.85 11.29
C GLU A 37 -3.98 2.38 10.95
N GLN A 38 -4.98 3.24 11.15
CA GLN A 38 -6.36 2.96 10.72
C GLN A 38 -6.45 2.83 9.19
N ALA A 39 -5.81 3.75 8.45
CA ALA A 39 -5.73 3.68 7.00
C ALA A 39 -5.08 2.37 6.51
N ALA A 40 -4.09 1.83 7.24
CA ALA A 40 -3.44 0.57 6.89
C ALA A 40 -4.40 -0.62 6.98
N LEU A 41 -5.31 -0.64 7.96
CA LEU A 41 -6.34 -1.67 8.07
C LEU A 41 -7.30 -1.61 6.88
N ASP A 42 -7.72 -0.42 6.48
CA ASP A 42 -8.62 -0.21 5.34
C ASP A 42 -7.96 -0.64 4.03
N VAL A 43 -6.69 -0.26 3.82
CA VAL A 43 -5.92 -0.68 2.63
C VAL A 43 -5.73 -2.18 2.60
N HIS A 44 -5.43 -2.82 3.74
CA HIS A 44 -5.32 -4.28 3.80
C HIS A 44 -6.66 -4.95 3.48
N ALA A 45 -7.78 -4.45 4.02
CA ALA A 45 -9.11 -4.94 3.72
C ALA A 45 -9.45 -4.79 2.22
N PHE A 46 -9.17 -3.62 1.65
CA PHE A 46 -9.33 -3.36 0.21
C PHE A 46 -8.53 -4.37 -0.63
N LEU A 47 -7.24 -4.57 -0.33
CA LEU A 47 -6.40 -5.51 -1.08
C LEU A 47 -6.91 -6.95 -0.96
N THR A 48 -7.41 -7.35 0.20
CA THR A 48 -8.00 -8.67 0.40
C THR A 48 -9.23 -8.85 -0.51
N ILE A 49 -10.16 -7.90 -0.48
CA ILE A 49 -11.36 -7.92 -1.33
C ILE A 49 -10.98 -7.87 -2.81
N PHE A 50 -9.98 -7.05 -3.18
CA PHE A 50 -9.50 -6.95 -4.55
C PHE A 50 -8.96 -8.28 -5.07
N PHE A 51 -8.09 -8.95 -4.32
CA PHE A 51 -7.55 -10.24 -4.74
C PHE A 51 -8.58 -11.37 -4.70
N ASP A 52 -9.60 -11.29 -3.85
CA ASP A 52 -10.72 -12.24 -3.86
C ASP A 52 -11.62 -12.04 -5.08
N ALA A 53 -11.83 -10.80 -5.51
CA ALA A 53 -12.64 -10.48 -6.68
C ALA A 53 -11.89 -10.72 -8.00
N PHE A 54 -10.58 -10.49 -8.04
CA PHE A 54 -9.71 -10.59 -9.20
C PHE A 54 -8.65 -11.67 -8.97
N THR A 55 -9.09 -12.93 -9.02
CA THR A 55 -8.26 -14.10 -8.67
C THR A 55 -7.05 -14.31 -9.57
N GLU A 56 -7.07 -13.78 -10.79
CA GLU A 56 -5.94 -13.79 -11.72
C GLU A 56 -4.71 -13.02 -11.23
N PHE A 57 -4.88 -12.14 -10.23
CA PHE A 57 -3.77 -11.42 -9.60
C PHE A 57 -3.28 -12.06 -8.29
N GLN A 58 -3.99 -13.07 -7.77
CA GLN A 58 -3.58 -13.75 -6.54
C GLN A 58 -2.18 -14.36 -6.67
N GLY A 59 -1.39 -14.21 -5.60
CA GLY A 59 -0.04 -14.77 -5.53
C GLY A 59 1.00 -14.10 -6.41
N ARG A 60 0.61 -13.19 -7.31
CA ARG A 60 1.56 -12.41 -8.13
C ARG A 60 2.42 -11.51 -7.22
N PRO A 61 3.66 -11.18 -7.64
CA PRO A 61 4.46 -10.18 -6.96
C PRO A 61 3.69 -8.86 -6.83
N PHE A 62 3.52 -8.39 -5.58
CA PHE A 62 2.84 -7.14 -5.25
C PHE A 62 3.85 -6.09 -4.78
N HIS A 63 3.73 -4.89 -5.28
CA HIS A 63 4.62 -3.78 -5.00
C HIS A 63 3.80 -2.57 -4.56
N LEU A 64 4.19 -1.93 -3.46
CA LEU A 64 3.64 -0.65 -3.04
C LEU A 64 4.51 0.48 -3.60
N SER A 65 3.88 1.52 -4.16
CA SER A 65 4.57 2.69 -4.66
C SER A 65 3.83 3.96 -4.26
N GLY A 66 4.58 5.02 -3.92
CA GLY A 66 4.02 6.32 -3.61
C GLY A 66 5.08 7.40 -3.52
N GLU A 67 4.62 8.63 -3.52
CA GLU A 67 5.46 9.83 -3.50
C GLU A 67 5.15 10.70 -2.29
N SER A 68 6.10 11.57 -1.90
CA SER A 68 5.93 12.60 -0.87
C SER A 68 5.44 12.00 0.46
N TYR A 69 4.22 12.26 0.88
CA TYR A 69 3.63 11.71 2.10
C TYR A 69 3.47 10.17 2.07
N GLY A 70 3.63 9.55 0.90
CA GLY A 70 3.77 8.10 0.75
C GLY A 70 4.91 7.53 1.58
N GLY A 71 5.97 8.32 1.85
CA GLY A 71 7.04 7.94 2.79
C GLY A 71 6.55 7.65 4.21
N ARG A 72 5.44 8.26 4.63
CA ARG A 72 4.78 8.00 5.92
C ARG A 72 3.80 6.82 5.82
N TYR A 73 3.00 6.76 4.75
CA TYR A 73 1.95 5.75 4.61
C TYR A 73 2.50 4.35 4.29
N LEU A 74 3.38 4.25 3.29
CA LEU A 74 3.75 2.96 2.72
C LEU A 74 4.44 2.01 3.70
N PRO A 75 5.36 2.47 4.60
CA PRO A 75 5.94 1.59 5.61
C PRO A 75 4.91 1.00 6.56
N VAL A 76 3.89 1.79 6.94
CA VAL A 76 2.82 1.33 7.85
C VAL A 76 1.91 0.33 7.14
N PHE A 77 1.54 0.60 5.86
CA PHE A 77 0.77 -0.34 5.05
C PHE A 77 1.52 -1.66 4.83
N ALA A 78 2.82 -1.59 4.51
CA ALA A 78 3.65 -2.77 4.36
C ALA A 78 3.75 -3.59 5.66
N SER A 79 3.93 -2.90 6.79
CA SER A 79 3.96 -3.53 8.12
C SER A 79 2.65 -4.27 8.42
N GLU A 80 1.50 -3.66 8.13
CA GLU A 80 0.20 -4.28 8.31
C GLU A 80 0.04 -5.53 7.43
N ILE A 81 0.40 -5.45 6.15
CA ILE A 81 0.35 -6.62 5.25
C ILE A 81 1.21 -7.77 5.78
N VAL A 82 2.44 -7.50 6.21
CA VAL A 82 3.35 -8.52 6.77
C VAL A 82 2.76 -9.12 8.06
N TYR A 83 2.19 -8.28 8.92
CA TYR A 83 1.54 -8.72 10.15
C TYR A 83 0.36 -9.65 9.87
N GLN A 84 -0.56 -9.26 8.98
CA GLN A 84 -1.72 -10.07 8.62
C GLN A 84 -1.31 -11.38 7.94
N ASN A 85 -0.33 -11.37 7.04
CA ASN A 85 0.23 -12.59 6.47
C ASN A 85 0.79 -13.53 7.55
N SER A 86 1.40 -12.99 8.63
CA SER A 86 1.89 -13.78 9.75
C SER A 86 0.76 -14.44 10.55
N LEU A 87 -0.37 -13.74 10.69
CA LEU A 87 -1.56 -14.29 11.37
C LEU A 87 -2.20 -15.41 10.56
N LEU A 88 -2.26 -15.30 9.22
CA LEU A 88 -2.75 -16.38 8.36
C LEU A 88 -1.95 -17.68 8.58
N LYS A 89 -0.62 -17.59 8.64
CA LYS A 89 0.26 -18.72 8.92
C LYS A 89 -0.01 -19.34 10.30
N LYS A 90 -0.13 -18.50 11.34
CA LYS A 90 -0.38 -18.96 12.71
C LYS A 90 -1.73 -19.66 12.87
N ARG A 91 -2.75 -19.22 12.11
CA ARG A 91 -4.12 -19.77 12.16
C ARG A 91 -4.32 -20.95 11.21
N ASN A 92 -3.30 -21.42 10.49
CA ASN A 92 -3.43 -22.40 9.42
C ASN A 92 -4.56 -22.04 8.44
N SER A 93 -4.70 -20.77 8.11
CA SER A 93 -5.74 -20.26 7.23
C SER A 93 -5.49 -20.74 5.79
N THR A 94 -6.57 -21.04 5.07
CA THR A 94 -6.54 -21.35 3.64
C THR A 94 -6.50 -20.09 2.76
N ALA A 95 -6.68 -18.89 3.35
CA ALA A 95 -6.62 -17.64 2.61
C ALA A 95 -5.20 -17.38 2.05
N ALA A 96 -5.15 -16.90 0.82
CA ALA A 96 -3.87 -16.60 0.17
C ALA A 96 -3.22 -15.35 0.78
N PRO A 97 -1.94 -15.41 1.19
CA PRO A 97 -1.25 -14.22 1.68
C PRO A 97 -0.96 -13.26 0.52
N ILE A 98 -0.94 -11.96 0.81
CA ILE A 98 -0.53 -10.92 -0.14
C ILE A 98 0.99 -11.04 -0.34
N ASN A 99 1.42 -11.30 -1.59
CA ASN A 99 2.82 -11.54 -1.93
C ASN A 99 3.61 -10.22 -2.08
N LEU A 100 3.68 -9.43 -0.99
CA LEU A 100 4.42 -8.17 -0.98
C LEU A 100 5.91 -8.39 -1.22
N LYS A 101 6.47 -7.74 -2.24
CA LYS A 101 7.88 -7.86 -2.66
C LYS A 101 8.70 -6.61 -2.42
N SER A 102 8.11 -5.42 -2.60
CA SER A 102 8.85 -4.17 -2.39
C SER A 102 7.94 -3.01 -2.04
N VAL A 103 8.56 -2.00 -1.44
CA VAL A 103 8.01 -0.68 -1.21
C VAL A 103 8.92 0.32 -1.93
N MET A 104 8.33 1.16 -2.79
CA MET A 104 9.03 2.17 -3.58
C MET A 104 8.54 3.55 -3.15
N ILE A 105 9.45 4.40 -2.69
CA ILE A 105 9.12 5.73 -2.17
C ILE A 105 9.91 6.77 -2.97
N GLY A 106 9.17 7.62 -3.68
CA GLY A 106 9.73 8.78 -4.38
C GLY A 106 9.65 10.02 -3.49
N ASN A 107 10.76 10.74 -3.29
CA ASN A 107 10.82 12.00 -2.54
C ASN A 107 10.04 11.94 -1.21
N GLY A 108 10.22 10.86 -0.45
CA GLY A 108 9.39 10.51 0.69
C GLY A 108 9.60 11.34 1.93
N LEU A 109 8.51 11.76 2.57
CA LEU A 109 8.51 12.38 3.89
C LEU A 109 8.51 11.26 4.95
N THR A 110 9.71 10.75 5.30
CA THR A 110 9.86 9.63 6.25
C THR A 110 10.13 10.10 7.66
N ASP A 111 11.01 11.12 7.81
CA ASP A 111 11.34 11.75 9.08
C ASP A 111 11.44 13.28 8.92
N VAL A 112 10.47 13.98 9.49
CA VAL A 112 10.35 15.44 9.38
C VAL A 112 11.51 16.16 10.06
N VAL A 113 12.02 15.63 11.17
CA VAL A 113 13.09 16.28 11.92
C VAL A 113 14.40 16.27 11.14
N SER A 114 14.76 15.12 10.57
CA SER A 114 15.94 14.98 9.72
C SER A 114 15.82 15.80 8.45
N LEU A 115 14.63 15.85 7.83
CA LEU A 115 14.37 16.62 6.62
C LEU A 115 14.53 18.13 6.88
N LEU A 116 13.92 18.66 7.94
CA LEU A 116 14.04 20.08 8.30
C LEU A 116 15.48 20.45 8.66
N SER A 117 16.21 19.59 9.36
CA SER A 117 17.62 19.80 9.68
C SER A 117 18.48 19.84 8.43
N CYS A 118 18.19 19.03 7.42
CA CYS A 118 18.88 19.04 6.14
C CYS A 118 18.61 20.34 5.36
N LEU A 119 17.33 20.74 5.28
CA LEU A 119 16.94 21.99 4.63
C LEU A 119 17.60 23.21 5.28
N ALA A 120 17.61 23.29 6.62
CA ALA A 120 18.25 24.39 7.35
C ALA A 120 19.75 24.51 7.02
N ARG A 121 20.47 23.40 6.85
CA ARG A 121 21.89 23.40 6.45
C ARG A 121 22.09 23.88 5.01
N MET A 122 21.18 23.52 4.09
CA MET A 122 21.27 23.96 2.70
C MET A 122 21.07 25.47 2.51
N TYR A 123 20.29 26.12 3.39
CA TYR A 123 20.09 27.57 3.35
C TYR A 123 21.17 28.38 4.09
N GLN A 124 22.10 27.73 4.79
CA GLN A 124 23.22 28.37 5.50
C GLN A 124 24.53 28.28 4.72
N SER A 125 24.58 27.61 3.58
CA SER A 125 25.69 27.49 2.66
C SER A 125 25.55 28.46 1.48
#